data_f36538bd273f7ccb78a9a5524f2366e2
#
_entry.id   f36538bd273f7ccb78a9a5524f2366e2
#
_cell.length_a   1.000
_cell.length_b   1.000
_cell.length_c   1.000
_cell.angle_alpha   90.00
_cell.angle_beta   90.00
_cell.angle_gamma   90.00
#
_symmetry.space_group_name_H-M   'P 1'
#
loop_
_entity.id
_entity.type
_entity.pdbx_description
1 polymer ?
#
loop_
_entity_poly.entity_id
_entity_poly.type
_entity_poly.pdbx_seq_one_letter_code
_entity_poly.pdbx_strand_id
1 'polypeptide(L)'
;MKINRTVSVAPMMDCTDRHERFFLRLMSRNVMLYTEMVATKSAIHGDRKKILGFNKIEKPLALQVGGSNQKELIEVCKIAEDMGYDEININLGCPSKKVQKNKFGACLIKEPELVADCINSMVNNCSIPVTAKTRIGFDSTETFEYLNSFVNKISEAGCKTIILHARRAILKGLTPKENLKIPKLNYPIVYEIKKNNKELEIILN
;
A
#
# COMPACT_ATOMS: atom_id res chain seq x y z
N MET A 1 1.46 4.83 20.01
CA MET A 1 0.61 3.62 20.25
C MET A 1 0.89 2.63 19.13
N LYS A 2 1.10 1.35 19.42
CA LYS A 2 1.33 0.34 18.37
C LYS A 2 0.01 0.07 17.64
N ILE A 3 -0.02 0.26 16.31
CA ILE A 3 -1.20 -0.01 15.48
C ILE A 3 -1.44 -1.53 15.44
N ASN A 4 -2.67 -1.95 15.75
CA ASN A 4 -3.07 -3.36 15.61
C ASN A 4 -3.60 -3.59 14.19
N ARG A 5 -2.95 -4.48 13.45
CA ARG A 5 -3.31 -4.82 12.06
C ARG A 5 -3.80 -6.27 11.90
N THR A 6 -4.16 -6.92 13.02
CA THR A 6 -4.68 -8.30 13.00
C THR A 6 -5.86 -8.46 12.04
N VAL A 7 -6.73 -7.47 12.01
CA VAL A 7 -7.79 -7.35 10.99
C VAL A 7 -7.69 -6.00 10.34
N SER A 8 -7.65 -5.96 9.01
CA SER A 8 -7.55 -4.75 8.22
C SER A 8 -8.50 -4.81 7.03
N VAL A 9 -9.08 -3.66 6.65
CA VAL A 9 -9.86 -3.54 5.41
C VAL A 9 -8.95 -2.99 4.32
N ALA A 10 -8.72 -3.78 3.28
CA ALA A 10 -7.82 -3.39 2.19
C ALA A 10 -8.32 -2.14 1.45
N PRO A 11 -7.43 -1.24 1.01
CA PRO A 11 -7.79 -0.09 0.18
C PRO A 11 -8.39 -0.53 -1.16
N MET A 12 -9.58 -0.03 -1.48
CA MET A 12 -10.31 -0.39 -2.70
C MET A 12 -10.95 0.87 -3.31
N MET A 13 -10.59 1.16 -4.58
CA MET A 13 -11.21 2.26 -5.32
C MET A 13 -12.72 2.05 -5.46
N ASP A 14 -13.46 3.12 -5.33
CA ASP A 14 -14.93 3.17 -5.38
C ASP A 14 -15.63 2.37 -4.26
N CYS A 15 -14.87 1.99 -3.21
CA CYS A 15 -15.38 1.22 -2.07
C CYS A 15 -14.98 1.84 -0.73
N THR A 16 -13.67 1.93 -0.42
CA THR A 16 -13.20 2.39 0.89
C THR A 16 -13.21 3.92 1.03
N ASP A 17 -14.32 4.53 0.66
CA ASP A 17 -14.57 5.96 0.84
C ASP A 17 -14.86 6.30 2.30
N ARG A 18 -15.10 7.60 2.59
CA ARG A 18 -15.40 8.06 3.95
C ARG A 18 -16.68 7.44 4.54
N HIS A 19 -17.64 7.07 3.70
CA HIS A 19 -18.94 6.55 4.16
C HIS A 19 -18.79 5.08 4.57
N GLU A 20 -18.11 4.27 3.75
CA GLU A 20 -17.80 2.89 4.10
C GLU A 20 -16.90 2.82 5.33
N ARG A 21 -15.83 3.62 5.41
CA ARG A 21 -14.94 3.64 6.58
C ARG A 21 -15.66 4.02 7.87
N PHE A 22 -16.56 5.00 7.81
CA PHE A 22 -17.41 5.35 8.93
C PHE A 22 -18.30 4.18 9.35
N PHE A 23 -18.98 3.56 8.40
CA PHE A 23 -19.84 2.38 8.64
C PHE A 23 -19.06 1.22 9.28
N LEU A 24 -17.89 0.89 8.73
CA LEU A 24 -17.04 -0.18 9.27
C LEU A 24 -16.55 0.13 10.69
N ARG A 25 -16.32 1.39 11.01
CA ARG A 25 -15.92 1.82 12.36
C ARG A 25 -17.05 1.66 13.37
N LEU A 26 -18.29 1.81 12.96
CA LEU A 26 -19.44 1.49 13.84
C LEU A 26 -19.52 0.00 14.16
N MET A 27 -19.07 -0.87 13.24
CA MET A 27 -19.04 -2.32 13.46
C MET A 27 -17.86 -2.76 14.30
N SER A 28 -16.69 -2.11 14.18
CA SER A 28 -15.46 -2.49 14.90
C SER A 28 -14.57 -1.27 15.18
N ARG A 29 -14.23 -1.09 16.46
CA ARG A 29 -13.29 -0.05 16.92
C ARG A 29 -11.83 -0.36 16.65
N ASN A 30 -11.49 -1.64 16.39
CA ASN A 30 -10.11 -2.12 16.37
C ASN A 30 -9.58 -2.42 14.94
N VAL A 31 -10.46 -2.49 13.95
CA VAL A 31 -10.05 -2.79 12.58
C VAL A 31 -9.20 -1.66 12.01
N MET A 32 -8.07 -2.01 11.35
CA MET A 32 -7.27 -1.02 10.62
C MET A 32 -7.95 -0.67 9.30
N LEU A 33 -8.22 0.61 9.09
CA LEU A 33 -8.86 1.11 7.86
C LEU A 33 -7.85 1.81 6.97
N TYR A 34 -8.10 1.76 5.67
CA TYR A 34 -7.31 2.42 4.63
C TYR A 34 -8.21 3.31 3.79
N THR A 35 -7.69 4.46 3.35
CA THR A 35 -8.38 5.25 2.34
C THR A 35 -8.35 4.52 0.99
N GLU A 36 -9.12 4.98 0.02
CA GLU A 36 -8.84 4.71 -1.38
C GLU A 36 -7.44 5.21 -1.74
N MET A 37 -6.87 4.68 -2.82
CA MET A 37 -5.56 5.13 -3.29
C MET A 37 -5.63 6.55 -3.86
N VAL A 38 -4.89 7.47 -3.30
CA VAL A 38 -4.75 8.87 -3.78
C VAL A 38 -3.42 9.03 -4.50
N ALA A 39 -3.44 9.57 -5.72
CA ALA A 39 -2.21 9.93 -6.43
C ALA A 39 -1.51 11.11 -5.73
N THR A 40 -0.17 11.08 -5.65
CA THR A 40 0.62 12.12 -4.97
C THR A 40 0.26 13.53 -5.45
N LYS A 41 0.17 13.74 -6.76
CA LYS A 41 -0.21 15.04 -7.34
C LYS A 41 -1.61 15.49 -6.92
N SER A 42 -2.56 14.57 -6.77
CA SER A 42 -3.90 14.90 -6.30
C SER A 42 -3.90 15.29 -4.82
N ALA A 43 -3.08 14.64 -4.00
CA ALA A 43 -2.92 14.99 -2.58
C ALA A 43 -2.28 16.37 -2.39
N ILE A 44 -1.31 16.73 -3.24
CA ILE A 44 -0.55 17.99 -3.15
C ILE A 44 -1.37 19.17 -3.68
N HIS A 45 -1.90 19.04 -4.89
CA HIS A 45 -2.49 20.15 -5.65
C HIS A 45 -4.02 20.20 -5.63
N GLY A 46 -4.67 19.15 -5.16
CA GLY A 46 -6.13 19.06 -5.12
C GLY A 46 -6.74 19.69 -3.86
N ASP A 47 -8.07 19.69 -3.79
CA ASP A 47 -8.79 20.05 -2.57
C ASP A 47 -8.55 18.99 -1.48
N ARG A 48 -7.60 19.28 -0.59
CA ARG A 48 -7.19 18.36 0.50
C ARG A 48 -8.36 17.97 1.39
N LYS A 49 -9.26 18.91 1.70
CA LYS A 49 -10.42 18.64 2.57
C LYS A 49 -11.37 17.63 1.91
N LYS A 50 -11.55 17.74 0.61
CA LYS A 50 -12.39 16.83 -0.17
C LYS A 50 -11.73 15.47 -0.38
N ILE A 51 -10.44 15.44 -0.74
CA ILE A 51 -9.72 14.23 -1.18
C ILE A 51 -9.18 13.44 0.00
N LEU A 52 -8.65 14.13 1.02
CA LEU A 52 -7.96 13.51 2.17
C LEU A 52 -8.75 13.66 3.49
N GLY A 53 -9.86 14.39 3.48
CA GLY A 53 -10.63 14.63 4.69
C GLY A 53 -11.28 13.35 5.23
N PHE A 54 -11.23 13.17 6.55
CA PHE A 54 -11.85 12.06 7.26
C PHE A 54 -12.41 12.50 8.61
N ASN A 55 -13.29 11.70 9.21
CA ASN A 55 -13.78 11.92 10.55
C ASN A 55 -12.86 11.23 11.56
N LYS A 56 -12.57 11.86 12.69
CA LYS A 56 -11.73 11.29 13.76
C LYS A 56 -12.20 9.91 14.24
N ILE A 57 -13.48 9.61 14.13
CA ILE A 57 -14.02 8.29 14.47
C ILE A 57 -13.47 7.18 13.57
N GLU A 58 -13.03 7.49 12.32
CA GLU A 58 -12.50 6.50 11.38
C GLU A 58 -11.14 5.91 11.82
N LYS A 59 -10.47 6.52 12.79
CA LYS A 59 -9.16 6.07 13.30
C LYS A 59 -9.25 4.73 14.05
N PRO A 60 -8.22 3.83 13.93
CA PRO A 60 -6.96 4.04 13.23
C PRO A 60 -7.14 3.96 11.70
N LEU A 61 -6.53 4.94 11.00
CA LEU A 61 -6.69 5.12 9.56
C LEU A 61 -5.36 5.36 8.85
N ALA A 62 -5.10 4.60 7.78
CA ALA A 62 -3.97 4.81 6.87
C ALA A 62 -4.38 5.59 5.62
N LEU A 63 -3.56 6.54 5.21
CA LEU A 63 -3.62 7.13 3.87
C LEU A 63 -2.88 6.23 2.89
N GLN A 64 -3.57 5.68 1.87
CA GLN A 64 -2.87 5.01 0.78
C GLN A 64 -2.57 5.97 -0.36
N VAL A 65 -1.29 5.98 -0.79
CA VAL A 65 -0.81 6.86 -1.87
C VAL A 65 -0.22 6.08 -3.03
N GLY A 66 -0.38 6.64 -4.24
CA GLY A 66 0.25 6.16 -5.46
C GLY A 66 1.15 7.23 -6.06
N GLY A 67 2.43 6.91 -6.19
CA GLY A 67 3.45 7.79 -6.75
C GLY A 67 4.81 7.10 -6.80
N SER A 68 5.75 7.70 -7.54
CA SER A 68 7.14 7.24 -7.67
C SER A 68 8.14 8.39 -7.68
N ASN A 69 7.67 9.61 -7.42
CA ASN A 69 8.54 10.77 -7.27
C ASN A 69 8.81 11.00 -5.78
N GLN A 70 10.09 10.91 -5.38
CA GLN A 70 10.52 11.04 -3.99
C GLN A 70 10.11 12.37 -3.35
N LYS A 71 10.23 13.49 -4.07
CA LYS A 71 9.87 14.83 -3.55
C LYS A 71 8.37 14.93 -3.28
N GLU A 72 7.54 14.43 -4.21
CA GLU A 72 6.09 14.39 -4.03
C GLU A 72 5.70 13.48 -2.85
N LEU A 73 6.35 12.33 -2.71
CA LEU A 73 6.10 11.40 -1.59
C LEU A 73 6.45 12.02 -0.24
N ILE A 74 7.58 12.72 -0.14
CA ILE A 74 7.97 13.47 1.08
C ILE A 74 6.91 14.52 1.43
N GLU A 75 6.45 15.29 0.44
CA GLU A 75 5.43 16.30 0.67
C GLU A 75 4.10 15.69 1.15
N VAL A 76 3.69 14.57 0.54
CA VAL A 76 2.47 13.87 0.95
C VAL A 76 2.61 13.24 2.34
N CYS A 77 3.79 12.77 2.74
CA CYS A 77 4.05 12.33 4.10
C CYS A 77 3.75 13.44 5.12
N LYS A 78 4.28 14.64 4.90
CA LYS A 78 4.02 15.80 5.77
C LYS A 78 2.54 16.16 5.82
N ILE A 79 1.86 16.14 4.66
CA ILE A 79 0.41 16.39 4.59
C ILE A 79 -0.35 15.32 5.40
N ALA A 80 0.03 14.04 5.32
CA ALA A 80 -0.60 12.97 6.07
C ALA A 80 -0.44 13.15 7.59
N GLU A 81 0.75 13.54 8.04
CA GLU A 81 1.03 13.87 9.45
C GLU A 81 0.19 15.04 9.94
N ASP A 82 0.22 16.16 9.22
CA ASP A 82 -0.52 17.38 9.57
C ASP A 82 -2.03 17.14 9.65
N MET A 83 -2.56 16.27 8.80
CA MET A 83 -3.96 15.87 8.82
C MET A 83 -4.28 14.85 9.91
N GLY A 84 -3.27 14.25 10.54
CA GLY A 84 -3.41 13.32 11.65
C GLY A 84 -3.74 11.89 11.25
N TYR A 85 -3.29 11.43 10.09
CA TYR A 85 -3.33 10.00 9.75
C TYR A 85 -2.43 9.20 10.69
N ASP A 86 -2.79 7.92 10.93
CA ASP A 86 -2.02 7.05 11.82
C ASP A 86 -0.92 6.29 11.08
N GLU A 87 -1.01 6.22 9.75
CA GLU A 87 -0.09 5.50 8.86
C GLU A 87 -0.15 6.08 7.45
N ILE A 88 0.95 6.00 6.71
CA ILE A 88 0.96 6.21 5.27
C ILE A 88 1.40 4.92 4.56
N ASN A 89 0.63 4.51 3.54
CA ASN A 89 0.83 3.26 2.80
C ASN A 89 1.12 3.54 1.33
N ILE A 90 2.24 3.05 0.81
CA ILE A 90 2.54 3.15 -0.62
C ILE A 90 1.90 2.00 -1.39
N ASN A 91 1.20 2.32 -2.48
CA ASN A 91 0.59 1.33 -3.36
C ASN A 91 1.59 0.81 -4.40
N LEU A 92 1.92 -0.47 -4.29
CA LEU A 92 2.78 -1.22 -5.22
C LEU A 92 2.02 -2.40 -5.85
N GLY A 93 0.68 -2.41 -5.79
CA GLY A 93 -0.11 -3.58 -6.18
C GLY A 93 -1.20 -3.34 -7.23
N CYS A 94 -1.56 -2.09 -7.53
CA CYS A 94 -2.64 -1.78 -8.48
C CYS A 94 -2.18 -2.01 -9.93
N PRO A 95 -2.85 -2.91 -10.72
CA PRO A 95 -2.47 -3.21 -12.10
C PRO A 95 -3.17 -2.34 -13.14
N SER A 96 -3.91 -1.30 -12.73
CA SER A 96 -4.69 -0.45 -13.63
C SER A 96 -3.81 0.22 -14.70
N LYS A 97 -4.27 0.25 -15.95
CA LYS A 97 -3.59 0.94 -17.07
C LYS A 97 -3.33 2.43 -16.78
N LYS A 98 -4.29 3.12 -16.14
CA LYS A 98 -4.15 4.52 -15.73
C LYS A 98 -3.01 4.70 -14.73
N VAL A 99 -2.90 3.77 -13.77
CA VAL A 99 -1.86 3.74 -12.74
C VAL A 99 -0.50 3.48 -13.37
N GLN A 100 -0.39 2.47 -14.24
CA GLN A 100 0.85 2.15 -14.96
C GLN A 100 1.33 3.32 -15.85
N LYS A 101 0.40 3.99 -16.56
CA LYS A 101 0.73 5.18 -17.39
C LYS A 101 1.37 6.30 -16.56
N ASN A 102 0.97 6.42 -15.30
CA ASN A 102 1.51 7.41 -14.36
C ASN A 102 2.69 6.86 -13.53
N LYS A 103 3.25 5.71 -13.89
CA LYS A 103 4.44 5.10 -13.30
C LYS A 103 4.33 4.85 -11.79
N PHE A 104 3.20 4.29 -11.32
CA PHE A 104 3.05 3.80 -9.95
C PHE A 104 2.19 2.52 -9.88
N GLY A 105 1.96 1.96 -8.71
CA GLY A 105 1.26 0.71 -8.52
C GLY A 105 2.10 -0.53 -8.86
N ALA A 106 1.46 -1.57 -9.40
CA ALA A 106 2.11 -2.87 -9.60
C ALA A 106 3.29 -2.87 -10.59
N CYS A 107 3.35 -1.91 -11.52
CA CYS A 107 4.49 -1.79 -12.43
C CYS A 107 5.80 -1.46 -11.70
N LEU A 108 5.74 -0.85 -10.51
CA LEU A 108 6.91 -0.54 -9.71
C LEU A 108 7.60 -1.79 -9.11
N ILE A 109 6.92 -2.92 -9.05
CA ILE A 109 7.56 -4.18 -8.62
C ILE A 109 8.76 -4.51 -9.53
N LYS A 110 8.76 -4.06 -10.78
CA LYS A 110 9.88 -4.22 -11.73
C LYS A 110 11.09 -3.34 -11.42
N GLU A 111 10.94 -2.36 -10.56
CA GLU A 111 11.95 -1.33 -10.27
C GLU A 111 12.24 -1.28 -8.76
N PRO A 112 12.78 -2.37 -8.17
CA PRO A 112 12.95 -2.49 -6.72
C PRO A 112 13.87 -1.41 -6.12
N GLU A 113 14.87 -0.93 -6.86
CA GLU A 113 15.75 0.17 -6.43
C GLU A 113 14.95 1.47 -6.28
N LEU A 114 14.17 1.83 -7.31
CA LEU A 114 13.32 3.03 -7.25
C LEU A 114 12.33 2.96 -6.09
N VAL A 115 11.74 1.78 -5.84
CA VAL A 115 10.83 1.57 -4.71
C VAL A 115 11.55 1.75 -3.37
N ALA A 116 12.74 1.19 -3.23
CA ALA A 116 13.56 1.35 -2.03
C ALA A 116 13.91 2.83 -1.78
N ASP A 117 14.31 3.57 -2.81
CA ASP A 117 14.61 4.99 -2.73
C ASP A 117 13.38 5.82 -2.31
N CYS A 118 12.22 5.50 -2.87
CA CYS A 118 10.95 6.13 -2.50
C CYS A 118 10.62 5.88 -1.02
N ILE A 119 10.69 4.63 -0.58
CA ILE A 119 10.42 4.23 0.81
C ILE A 119 11.41 4.88 1.77
N ASN A 120 12.70 4.84 1.46
CA ASN A 120 13.73 5.47 2.28
C ASN A 120 13.48 6.99 2.43
N SER A 121 13.13 7.65 1.33
CA SER A 121 12.77 9.07 1.35
C SER A 121 11.54 9.35 2.23
N MET A 122 10.53 8.50 2.18
CA MET A 122 9.34 8.61 3.03
C MET A 122 9.69 8.40 4.51
N VAL A 123 10.38 7.30 4.83
CA VAL A 123 10.74 6.92 6.22
C VAL A 123 11.60 8.00 6.89
N ASN A 124 12.54 8.59 6.16
CA ASN A 124 13.42 9.62 6.72
C ASN A 124 12.75 11.00 6.88
N ASN A 125 11.57 11.20 6.31
CA ASN A 125 10.86 12.48 6.34
C ASN A 125 9.43 12.37 6.92
N CYS A 126 9.12 11.27 7.60
CA CYS A 126 7.79 10.98 8.12
C CYS A 126 7.90 10.39 9.53
N SER A 127 7.15 10.90 10.49
CA SER A 127 7.13 10.38 11.87
C SER A 127 6.07 9.29 12.07
N ILE A 128 5.05 9.23 11.18
CA ILE A 128 4.08 8.12 11.19
C ILE A 128 4.62 6.92 10.42
N PRO A 129 4.18 5.68 10.74
CA PRO A 129 4.62 4.47 10.05
C PRO A 129 4.43 4.53 8.54
N VAL A 130 5.50 4.21 7.80
CA VAL A 130 5.47 4.02 6.35
C VAL A 130 5.35 2.53 6.07
N THR A 131 4.29 2.13 5.36
CA THR A 131 3.99 0.73 5.03
C THR A 131 3.82 0.55 3.53
N ALA A 132 3.91 -0.67 3.03
CA ALA A 132 3.77 -0.97 1.62
C ALA A 132 2.70 -2.04 1.37
N LYS A 133 1.86 -1.86 0.33
CA LYS A 133 0.95 -2.90 -0.13
C LYS A 133 1.31 -3.31 -1.55
N THR A 134 1.72 -4.56 -1.72
CA THR A 134 2.19 -5.09 -2.98
C THR A 134 1.52 -6.41 -3.35
N ARG A 135 1.88 -6.97 -4.51
CA ARG A 135 1.54 -8.32 -4.96
C ARG A 135 2.77 -9.21 -4.86
N ILE A 136 2.57 -10.52 -4.98
CA ILE A 136 3.63 -11.53 -4.90
C ILE A 136 4.51 -11.64 -6.16
N GLY A 137 4.24 -10.81 -7.16
CA GLY A 137 4.98 -10.79 -8.43
C GLY A 137 4.16 -10.13 -9.53
N PHE A 138 4.68 -10.19 -10.76
CA PHE A 138 4.03 -9.63 -11.95
C PHE A 138 4.27 -10.52 -13.17
N ASP A 139 3.31 -10.54 -14.08
CA ASP A 139 3.34 -11.32 -15.33
C ASP A 139 3.80 -12.79 -15.08
N SER A 140 4.97 -13.20 -15.57
CA SER A 140 5.57 -14.52 -15.32
C SER A 140 6.54 -14.56 -14.12
N THR A 141 6.79 -13.42 -13.46
CA THR A 141 7.76 -13.29 -12.36
C THR A 141 7.07 -13.49 -11.02
N GLU A 142 6.74 -14.73 -10.70
CA GLU A 142 6.16 -15.14 -9.41
C GLU A 142 7.03 -16.25 -8.82
N THR A 143 8.22 -15.89 -8.33
CA THR A 143 9.11 -16.81 -7.62
C THR A 143 9.36 -16.33 -6.21
N PHE A 144 9.67 -17.28 -5.32
CA PHE A 144 10.04 -16.96 -3.94
C PHE A 144 11.28 -16.05 -3.90
N GLU A 145 12.30 -16.37 -4.68
CA GLU A 145 13.58 -15.64 -4.70
C GLU A 145 13.37 -14.18 -5.08
N TYR A 146 12.56 -13.94 -6.13
CA TYR A 146 12.26 -12.58 -6.55
C TYR A 146 11.49 -11.80 -5.48
N LEU A 147 10.43 -12.41 -4.94
CA LEU A 147 9.61 -11.77 -3.92
C LEU A 147 10.41 -11.52 -2.64
N ASN A 148 11.24 -12.49 -2.21
CA ASN A 148 12.07 -12.35 -1.02
C ASN A 148 13.13 -11.25 -1.21
N SER A 149 13.78 -11.19 -2.36
CA SER A 149 14.72 -10.11 -2.69
C SER A 149 14.03 -8.74 -2.68
N PHE A 150 12.83 -8.62 -3.25
CA PHE A 150 12.05 -7.40 -3.23
C PHE A 150 11.65 -6.97 -1.81
N VAL A 151 11.15 -7.92 -1.01
CA VAL A 151 10.77 -7.68 0.39
C VAL A 151 11.97 -7.23 1.22
N ASN A 152 13.12 -7.89 1.09
CA ASN A 152 14.34 -7.51 1.79
C ASN A 152 14.76 -6.09 1.43
N LYS A 153 14.79 -5.76 0.15
CA LYS A 153 15.19 -4.43 -0.33
C LYS A 153 14.32 -3.31 0.25
N ILE A 154 13.01 -3.46 0.24
CA ILE A 154 12.10 -2.45 0.81
C ILE A 154 12.16 -2.41 2.35
N SER A 155 12.48 -3.54 2.98
CA SER A 155 12.71 -3.62 4.43
C SER A 155 14.00 -2.90 4.85
N GLU A 156 15.09 -3.07 4.10
CA GLU A 156 16.36 -2.35 4.28
C GLU A 156 16.16 -0.85 4.11
N ALA A 157 15.29 -0.42 3.21
CA ALA A 157 14.87 0.98 3.04
C ALA A 157 14.02 1.53 4.21
N GLY A 158 13.67 0.70 5.20
CA GLY A 158 12.98 1.09 6.43
C GLY A 158 11.50 0.68 6.53
N CYS A 159 10.91 0.05 5.50
CA CYS A 159 9.54 -0.47 5.56
C CYS A 159 9.47 -1.75 6.40
N LYS A 160 8.86 -1.70 7.58
CA LYS A 160 8.76 -2.84 8.49
C LYS A 160 7.42 -3.57 8.44
N THR A 161 6.43 -3.00 7.75
CA THR A 161 5.09 -3.60 7.59
C THR A 161 4.74 -3.70 6.11
N ILE A 162 4.50 -4.91 5.62
CA ILE A 162 4.24 -5.18 4.21
C ILE A 162 2.97 -6.01 4.06
N ILE A 163 2.01 -5.48 3.31
CA ILE A 163 0.75 -6.18 2.98
C ILE A 163 0.93 -6.89 1.63
N LEU A 164 0.88 -8.22 1.64
CA LEU A 164 1.05 -9.05 0.45
C LEU A 164 -0.29 -9.55 -0.07
N HIS A 165 -0.75 -9.00 -1.20
CA HIS A 165 -1.84 -9.61 -1.95
C HIS A 165 -1.31 -10.89 -2.61
N ALA A 166 -1.81 -12.04 -2.16
CA ALA A 166 -1.31 -13.37 -2.54
C ALA A 166 -1.65 -13.77 -4.00
N ARG A 167 -1.59 -12.81 -4.93
CA ARG A 167 -1.75 -12.99 -6.37
C ARG A 167 -0.70 -12.16 -7.09
N ARG A 168 -0.12 -12.68 -8.18
CA ARG A 168 0.68 -11.85 -9.09
C ARG A 168 -0.19 -10.82 -9.82
N ALA A 169 0.42 -9.75 -10.29
CA ALA A 169 -0.22 -8.80 -11.19
C ALA A 169 -0.01 -9.19 -12.65
N ILE A 170 -1.07 -9.29 -13.43
CA ILE A 170 -0.96 -9.36 -14.89
C ILE A 170 -1.12 -7.94 -15.42
N LEU A 171 0.00 -7.39 -15.92
CA LEU A 171 0.08 -5.97 -16.28
C LEU A 171 -0.48 -5.67 -17.68
N LYS A 172 -0.53 -6.68 -18.54
CA LYS A 172 -1.09 -6.57 -19.91
C LYS A 172 -2.20 -7.60 -20.11
N GLY A 173 -3.29 -7.19 -20.76
CA GLY A 173 -4.36 -8.09 -21.16
C GLY A 173 -5.49 -8.29 -20.15
N LEU A 174 -5.30 -7.95 -18.88
CA LEU A 174 -6.35 -8.06 -17.86
C LEU A 174 -6.76 -6.70 -17.28
N THR A 175 -8.04 -6.57 -16.98
CA THR A 175 -8.59 -5.46 -16.19
C THR A 175 -8.24 -5.63 -14.71
N PRO A 176 -8.36 -4.56 -13.87
CA PRO A 176 -8.20 -4.69 -12.42
C PRO A 176 -9.14 -5.73 -11.79
N LYS A 177 -10.39 -5.84 -12.26
CA LYS A 177 -11.36 -6.83 -11.76
C LYS A 177 -10.95 -8.27 -12.10
N GLU A 178 -10.46 -8.51 -13.31
CA GLU A 178 -9.93 -9.81 -13.72
C GLU A 178 -8.67 -10.18 -12.95
N ASN A 179 -7.81 -9.21 -12.63
CA ASN A 179 -6.64 -9.40 -11.79
C ASN A 179 -6.96 -9.81 -10.33
N LEU A 180 -8.23 -9.70 -9.89
CA LEU A 180 -8.69 -10.21 -8.60
C LEU A 180 -9.14 -11.68 -8.66
N LYS A 181 -9.35 -12.22 -9.86
CA LYS A 181 -9.95 -13.55 -10.05
C LYS A 181 -9.05 -14.53 -10.81
N ILE A 182 -8.48 -14.08 -11.94
CA ILE A 182 -7.77 -14.96 -12.89
C ILE A 182 -6.40 -15.43 -12.36
N PRO A 183 -5.48 -14.57 -11.84
CA PRO A 183 -4.27 -15.07 -11.22
C PRO A 183 -4.62 -15.88 -9.97
N LYS A 184 -4.05 -17.09 -9.84
CA LYS A 184 -4.31 -17.96 -8.70
C LYS A 184 -3.82 -17.35 -7.40
N LEU A 185 -4.52 -17.63 -6.29
CA LEU A 185 -4.02 -17.34 -4.94
C LEU A 185 -2.85 -18.28 -4.61
N ASN A 186 -1.80 -17.70 -4.04
CA ASN A 186 -0.61 -18.41 -3.59
C ASN A 186 -0.28 -17.98 -2.14
N TYR A 187 -1.06 -18.46 -1.17
CA TYR A 187 -0.81 -18.23 0.24
C TYR A 187 0.51 -18.85 0.74
N PRO A 188 0.92 -20.08 0.28
CA PRO A 188 2.17 -20.69 0.71
C PRO A 188 3.38 -19.77 0.57
N ILE A 189 3.52 -19.02 -0.54
CA ILE A 189 4.64 -18.11 -0.74
C ILE A 189 4.66 -16.98 0.29
N VAL A 190 3.49 -16.49 0.71
CA VAL A 190 3.38 -15.44 1.74
C VAL A 190 3.80 -15.98 3.12
N TYR A 191 3.43 -17.21 3.44
CA TYR A 191 3.85 -17.87 4.69
C TYR A 191 5.36 -18.10 4.70
N GLU A 192 5.93 -18.48 3.56
CA GLU A 192 7.37 -18.67 3.41
C GLU A 192 8.13 -17.34 3.55
N ILE A 193 7.66 -16.27 2.95
CA ILE A 193 8.19 -14.90 3.17
C ILE A 193 8.17 -14.55 4.65
N LYS A 194 7.06 -14.78 5.36
CA LYS A 194 6.98 -14.47 6.80
C LYS A 194 7.95 -15.34 7.62
N LYS A 195 8.12 -16.60 7.27
CA LYS A 195 9.06 -17.51 7.95
C LYS A 195 10.51 -17.05 7.82
N ASN A 196 10.88 -16.51 6.65
CA ASN A 196 12.25 -16.04 6.38
C ASN A 196 12.50 -14.60 6.88
N ASN A 197 11.44 -13.82 7.13
CA ASN A 197 11.52 -12.43 7.56
C ASN A 197 10.76 -12.25 8.88
N LYS A 198 11.23 -12.88 9.95
CA LYS A 198 10.53 -12.95 11.25
C LYS A 198 10.33 -11.59 11.90
N GLU A 199 11.26 -10.65 11.67
CA GLU A 199 11.26 -9.28 12.19
C GLU A 199 10.25 -8.37 11.50
N LEU A 200 9.79 -8.74 10.28
CA LEU A 200 8.81 -7.96 9.54
C LEU A 200 7.37 -8.31 9.95
N GLU A 201 6.52 -7.32 9.95
CA GLU A 201 5.08 -7.52 9.99
C GLU A 201 4.57 -7.77 8.57
N ILE A 202 4.36 -9.03 8.23
CA ILE A 202 3.78 -9.45 6.95
C ILE A 202 2.29 -9.69 7.14
N ILE A 203 1.47 -8.99 6.37
CA ILE A 203 0.01 -9.07 6.41
C ILE A 203 -0.47 -9.75 5.14
N LEU A 204 -1.21 -10.84 5.30
CA LEU A 204 -1.82 -11.58 4.20
C LEU A 204 -3.08 -10.87 3.71
N ASN A 205 -3.19 -10.72 2.38
CA ASN A 205 -4.38 -10.18 1.71
C ASN A 205 -4.80 -11.02 0.50
#